data_4f90f086201ff364254f6666ae837a59
#
_entry.id   4f90f086201ff364254f6666ae837a59
#
_cell.length_a   1.000
_cell.length_b   1.000
_cell.length_c   1.000
_cell.angle_alpha   90.00
_cell.angle_beta   90.00
_cell.angle_gamma   90.00
#
_symmetry.space_group_name_H-M   'P 1'
#
loop_
_entity.id
_entity.type
_entity.pdbx_description
1 polymer ?
#
loop_
_entity_poly.entity_id
_entity_poly.type
_entity_poly.pdbx_seq_one_letter_code
_entity_poly.pdbx_strand_id
1 'polypeptide(L)'
;MKQENSYMLSDEAIIELYWARDEAAIKHTDQKYRNYLLRTAYNVLQDMQDSEECLNDTYLDTWNAIPPKRPRVLQAFVGSIMRNQAIDRYRQKHRKKSIPPCFVASFEDLQGYALEDGDDYTESDAAQLAEAISAWLRTLDERKRYVFFARYYDAQPLDEIAQVLGVARSTVNADVAYIRTSLKSALEKEGYTV
;
A
#
# COMPACT_ATOMS: atom_id res chain seq x y z
N MET A 1 -18.17 36.11 7.79
CA MET A 1 -17.90 34.69 7.43
C MET A 1 -16.48 34.38 7.85
N LYS A 2 -16.31 33.63 8.95
CA LYS A 2 -14.99 33.18 9.42
C LYS A 2 -14.54 32.07 8.49
N GLN A 3 -13.42 32.24 7.81
CA GLN A 3 -12.69 31.15 7.16
C GLN A 3 -12.29 30.17 8.27
N GLU A 4 -12.95 29.02 8.33
CA GLU A 4 -12.43 27.87 9.05
C GLU A 4 -11.16 27.43 8.32
N ASN A 5 -10.03 27.85 8.85
CA ASN A 5 -8.74 27.33 8.49
C ASN A 5 -8.73 25.88 9.00
N SER A 6 -9.07 24.93 8.12
CA SER A 6 -9.12 23.50 8.45
C SER A 6 -7.67 23.04 8.65
N TYR A 7 -7.16 23.16 9.88
CA TYR A 7 -5.92 22.49 10.28
C TYR A 7 -6.16 20.98 10.17
N MET A 8 -5.56 20.34 9.19
CA MET A 8 -5.52 18.89 9.16
C MET A 8 -4.81 18.39 10.43
N LEU A 9 -5.46 17.49 11.15
CA LEU A 9 -4.87 16.88 12.35
C LEU A 9 -3.63 16.04 11.96
N SER A 10 -2.66 15.97 12.88
CA SER A 10 -1.55 15.03 12.71
C SER A 10 -2.05 13.59 12.81
N ASP A 11 -1.27 12.65 12.27
CA ASP A 11 -1.62 11.21 12.33
C ASP A 11 -1.77 10.72 13.77
N GLU A 12 -0.89 11.18 14.65
CA GLU A 12 -0.93 10.84 16.07
C GLU A 12 -2.23 11.31 16.71
N ALA A 13 -2.67 12.53 16.42
CA ALA A 13 -3.93 13.06 16.96
C ALA A 13 -5.15 12.28 16.44
N ILE A 14 -5.14 11.85 15.17
CA ILE A 14 -6.20 11.01 14.61
C ILE A 14 -6.19 9.62 15.26
N ILE A 15 -5.02 9.03 15.50
CA ILE A 15 -4.87 7.74 16.18
C ILE A 15 -5.39 7.82 17.61
N GLU A 16 -5.14 8.91 18.35
CA GLU A 16 -5.70 9.12 19.69
C GLU A 16 -7.23 9.18 19.68
N LEU A 17 -7.84 9.80 18.67
CA LEU A 17 -9.29 9.79 18.52
C LEU A 17 -9.84 8.36 18.31
N TYR A 18 -9.17 7.54 17.50
CA TYR A 18 -9.54 6.12 17.37
C TYR A 18 -9.42 5.37 18.71
N TRP A 19 -8.36 5.64 19.48
CA TRP A 19 -8.17 5.04 20.80
C TRP A 19 -9.23 5.47 21.81
N ALA A 20 -9.65 6.74 21.73
CA ALA A 20 -10.74 7.29 22.52
C ALA A 20 -12.13 6.83 22.07
N ARG A 21 -12.24 6.07 20.96
CA ARG A 21 -13.51 5.71 20.31
C ARG A 21 -14.35 6.93 19.93
N ASP A 22 -13.71 8.01 19.53
CA ASP A 22 -14.36 9.22 19.01
C ASP A 22 -14.58 9.09 17.50
N GLU A 23 -15.83 9.14 17.06
CA GLU A 23 -16.21 9.05 15.65
C GLU A 23 -15.59 10.15 14.76
N ALA A 24 -15.13 11.25 15.36
CA ALA A 24 -14.36 12.27 14.66
C ALA A 24 -13.09 11.72 14.01
N ALA A 25 -12.53 10.61 14.52
CA ALA A 25 -11.40 9.91 13.90
C ALA A 25 -11.66 9.55 12.44
N ILE A 26 -12.84 8.98 12.15
CA ILE A 26 -13.23 8.59 10.78
C ILE A 26 -13.32 9.83 9.89
N LYS A 27 -13.95 10.90 10.38
CA LYS A 27 -14.08 12.15 9.63
C LYS A 27 -12.72 12.76 9.28
N HIS A 28 -11.78 12.80 10.23
CA HIS A 28 -10.45 13.35 9.99
C HIS A 28 -9.62 12.44 9.08
N THR A 29 -9.77 11.13 9.17
CA THR A 29 -9.16 10.17 8.25
C THR A 29 -9.69 10.38 6.82
N ASP A 30 -11.00 10.52 6.66
CA ASP A 30 -11.63 10.81 5.37
C ASP A 30 -11.11 12.14 4.78
N GLN A 31 -11.14 13.22 5.55
CA GLN A 31 -10.66 14.53 5.11
C GLN A 31 -9.19 14.49 4.63
N LYS A 32 -8.33 13.72 5.32
CA LYS A 32 -6.90 13.67 5.04
C LYS A 32 -6.56 12.69 3.92
N TYR A 33 -7.19 11.52 3.87
CA TYR A 33 -6.74 10.40 3.05
C TYR A 33 -7.73 9.93 1.99
N ARG A 34 -8.95 10.48 1.91
CA ARG A 34 -9.99 10.05 0.95
C ARG A 34 -9.48 9.91 -0.48
N ASN A 35 -8.84 10.96 -1.00
CA ASN A 35 -8.39 10.98 -2.39
C ASN A 35 -7.30 9.93 -2.65
N TYR A 36 -6.39 9.76 -1.71
CA TYR A 36 -5.36 8.73 -1.77
C TYR A 36 -5.97 7.31 -1.74
N LEU A 37 -6.90 7.05 -0.81
CA LEU A 37 -7.55 5.75 -0.67
C LEU A 37 -8.41 5.42 -1.89
N LEU A 38 -9.21 6.35 -2.39
CA LEU A 38 -10.01 6.14 -3.61
C LEU A 38 -9.12 5.85 -4.83
N ARG A 39 -8.01 6.58 -4.99
CA ARG A 39 -7.06 6.32 -6.08
C ARG A 39 -6.44 4.92 -5.94
N THR A 40 -6.08 4.51 -4.72
CA THR A 40 -5.54 3.17 -4.45
C THR A 40 -6.53 2.07 -4.84
N ALA A 41 -7.81 2.18 -4.46
CA ALA A 41 -8.81 1.19 -4.85
C ALA A 41 -9.12 1.24 -6.35
N TYR A 42 -9.26 2.43 -6.93
CA TYR A 42 -9.56 2.60 -8.34
C TYR A 42 -8.47 2.00 -9.24
N ASN A 43 -7.20 2.11 -8.85
CA ASN A 43 -6.10 1.47 -9.59
C ASN A 43 -6.26 -0.06 -9.66
N VAL A 44 -6.85 -0.68 -8.64
CA VAL A 44 -7.11 -2.13 -8.60
C VAL A 44 -8.39 -2.49 -9.34
N LEU A 45 -9.49 -1.76 -9.07
CA LEU A 45 -10.84 -2.15 -9.44
C LEU A 45 -11.28 -1.59 -10.79
N GLN A 46 -10.73 -0.45 -11.20
CA GLN A 46 -11.14 0.32 -12.38
C GLN A 46 -12.65 0.65 -12.38
N ASP A 47 -13.25 0.70 -11.19
CA ASP A 47 -14.66 0.99 -10.95
C ASP A 47 -14.80 1.92 -9.75
N MET A 48 -15.45 3.07 -9.92
CA MET A 48 -15.58 4.08 -8.89
C MET A 48 -16.54 3.66 -7.79
N GLN A 49 -17.64 3.00 -8.14
CA GLN A 49 -18.65 2.56 -7.18
C GLN A 49 -18.04 1.51 -6.23
N ASP A 50 -17.37 0.51 -6.78
CA ASP A 50 -16.64 -0.49 -5.97
C ASP A 50 -15.58 0.15 -5.10
N SER A 51 -14.88 1.17 -5.62
CA SER A 51 -13.85 1.89 -4.87
C SER A 51 -14.43 2.65 -3.67
N GLU A 52 -15.61 3.27 -3.84
CA GLU A 52 -16.30 3.94 -2.73
C GLU A 52 -16.83 2.95 -1.69
N GLU A 53 -17.30 1.78 -2.11
CA GLU A 53 -17.71 0.74 -1.17
C GLU A 53 -16.50 0.21 -0.38
N CYS A 54 -15.36 -0.05 -1.04
CA CYS A 54 -14.12 -0.43 -0.36
C CYS A 54 -13.64 0.67 0.61
N LEU A 55 -13.85 1.94 0.28
CA LEU A 55 -13.50 3.06 1.16
C LEU A 55 -14.30 3.01 2.47
N ASN A 56 -15.59 2.77 2.38
CA ASN A 56 -16.45 2.65 3.56
C ASN A 56 -16.05 1.43 4.42
N ASP A 57 -15.78 0.29 3.78
CA ASP A 57 -15.30 -0.90 4.46
C ASP A 57 -13.94 -0.66 5.12
N THR A 58 -13.04 0.11 4.48
CA THR A 58 -11.73 0.49 5.03
C THR A 58 -11.88 1.32 6.31
N TYR A 59 -12.81 2.26 6.38
CA TYR A 59 -13.05 3.03 7.60
C TYR A 59 -13.57 2.15 8.74
N LEU A 60 -14.48 1.23 8.44
CA LEU A 60 -14.99 0.27 9.42
C LEU A 60 -13.88 -0.65 9.93
N ASP A 61 -13.06 -1.19 9.04
CA ASP A 61 -11.94 -2.05 9.42
C ASP A 61 -10.87 -1.30 10.22
N THR A 62 -10.58 -0.05 9.85
CA THR A 62 -9.67 0.82 10.61
C THR A 62 -10.21 1.07 12.02
N TRP A 63 -11.50 1.38 12.14
CA TRP A 63 -12.19 1.55 13.42
C TRP A 63 -12.11 0.30 14.29
N ASN A 64 -12.30 -0.87 13.70
CA ASN A 64 -12.24 -2.14 14.43
C ASN A 64 -10.81 -2.54 14.80
N ALA A 65 -9.83 -2.15 13.98
CA ALA A 65 -8.43 -2.50 14.21
C ALA A 65 -7.73 -1.60 15.24
N ILE A 66 -8.17 -0.36 15.40
CA ILE A 66 -7.62 0.60 16.37
C ILE A 66 -8.68 0.91 17.44
N PRO A 67 -8.51 0.56 18.74
CA PRO A 67 -7.47 -0.32 19.27
C PRO A 67 -7.72 -1.79 18.92
N PRO A 68 -6.81 -2.75 19.15
CA PRO A 68 -5.56 -2.62 19.92
C PRO A 68 -4.33 -2.19 19.11
N LYS A 69 -4.42 -2.16 17.76
CA LYS A 69 -3.28 -1.77 16.92
C LYS A 69 -2.99 -0.27 17.09
N ARG A 70 -1.70 0.08 17.09
CA ARG A 70 -1.24 1.48 17.11
C ARG A 70 -0.22 1.67 15.98
N PRO A 71 -0.69 2.02 14.77
CA PRO A 71 0.21 2.20 13.64
C PRO A 71 1.13 3.41 13.88
N ARG A 72 2.39 3.32 13.41
CA ARG A 72 3.32 4.46 13.42
C ARG A 72 2.97 5.48 12.34
N VAL A 73 2.55 4.98 11.17
CA VAL A 73 2.16 5.77 10.00
C VAL A 73 0.72 5.41 9.66
N LEU A 74 -0.20 6.33 9.90
CA LEU A 74 -1.63 6.08 9.69
C LEU A 74 -1.95 5.88 8.21
N GLN A 75 -1.34 6.67 7.32
CA GLN A 75 -1.51 6.57 5.87
C GLN A 75 -1.20 5.16 5.37
N ALA A 76 -0.04 4.61 5.75
CA ALA A 76 0.37 3.26 5.38
C ALA A 76 -0.60 2.20 5.88
N PHE A 77 -1.09 2.37 7.11
CA PHE A 77 -2.01 1.44 7.74
C PHE A 77 -3.38 1.41 7.03
N VAL A 78 -4.01 2.58 6.82
CA VAL A 78 -5.30 2.64 6.13
C VAL A 78 -5.17 2.28 4.65
N GLY A 79 -4.04 2.64 4.01
CA GLY A 79 -3.75 2.27 2.63
C GLY A 79 -3.61 0.77 2.43
N SER A 80 -3.00 0.05 3.39
CA SER A 80 -2.90 -1.42 3.34
C SER A 80 -4.28 -2.09 3.48
N ILE A 81 -5.14 -1.59 4.38
CA ILE A 81 -6.52 -2.08 4.53
C ILE A 81 -7.29 -1.86 3.22
N MET A 82 -7.25 -0.63 2.67
CA MET A 82 -7.93 -0.28 1.43
C MET A 82 -7.52 -1.17 0.27
N ARG A 83 -6.22 -1.42 0.14
CA ARG A 83 -5.69 -2.27 -0.93
C ARG A 83 -6.15 -3.72 -0.78
N ASN A 84 -6.13 -4.27 0.43
CA ASN A 84 -6.62 -5.62 0.69
C ASN A 84 -8.11 -5.74 0.34
N GLN A 85 -8.95 -4.79 0.74
CA GLN A 85 -10.36 -4.72 0.37
C GLN A 85 -10.54 -4.70 -1.16
N ALA A 86 -9.80 -3.86 -1.86
CA ALA A 86 -9.87 -3.74 -3.30
C ALA A 86 -9.43 -5.04 -4.02
N ILE A 87 -8.33 -5.67 -3.57
CA ILE A 87 -7.84 -6.93 -4.12
C ILE A 87 -8.85 -8.06 -3.89
N ASP A 88 -9.42 -8.16 -2.69
CA ASP A 88 -10.40 -9.19 -2.37
C ASP A 88 -11.68 -9.01 -3.19
N ARG A 89 -12.16 -7.77 -3.38
CA ARG A 89 -13.29 -7.45 -4.25
C ARG A 89 -12.98 -7.77 -5.71
N TYR A 90 -11.78 -7.43 -6.21
CA TYR A 90 -11.33 -7.80 -7.55
C TYR A 90 -11.36 -9.32 -7.76
N ARG A 91 -10.83 -10.10 -6.79
CA ARG A 91 -10.82 -11.56 -6.83
C ARG A 91 -12.22 -12.17 -6.81
N GLN A 92 -13.18 -11.55 -6.12
CA GLN A 92 -14.57 -11.99 -6.10
C GLN A 92 -15.24 -11.81 -7.48
N LYS A 93 -14.95 -10.70 -8.16
CA LYS A 93 -15.53 -10.39 -9.49
C LYS A 93 -14.83 -11.11 -10.64
N HIS A 94 -13.57 -11.45 -10.49
CA HIS A 94 -12.76 -12.09 -11.54
C HIS A 94 -12.37 -13.51 -11.15
N ARG A 95 -11.98 -14.32 -12.13
CA ARG A 95 -11.50 -15.69 -11.84
C ARG A 95 -10.29 -15.59 -10.90
N LYS A 96 -10.24 -16.46 -9.87
CA LYS A 96 -9.20 -16.48 -8.81
C LYS A 96 -7.72 -16.44 -9.28
N LYS A 97 -7.45 -16.62 -10.58
CA LYS A 97 -6.11 -16.59 -11.18
C LYS A 97 -5.82 -15.28 -11.94
N SER A 98 -6.74 -14.33 -11.97
CA SER A 98 -6.50 -13.04 -12.63
C SER A 98 -5.69 -12.13 -11.76
N ILE A 99 -4.60 -11.59 -12.31
CA ILE A 99 -3.74 -10.61 -11.63
C ILE A 99 -4.38 -9.23 -11.80
N PRO A 100 -4.61 -8.47 -10.71
CA PRO A 100 -5.16 -7.13 -10.81
C PRO A 100 -4.29 -6.19 -11.65
N PRO A 101 -4.89 -5.28 -12.43
CA PRO A 101 -4.16 -4.33 -13.30
C PRO A 101 -3.15 -3.46 -12.56
N CYS A 102 -3.40 -3.15 -11.29
CA CYS A 102 -2.51 -2.32 -10.45
C CYS A 102 -1.10 -2.89 -10.28
N PHE A 103 -0.92 -4.21 -10.42
CA PHE A 103 0.40 -4.84 -10.37
C PHE A 103 1.16 -4.71 -11.70
N VAL A 104 0.49 -4.22 -12.74
CA VAL A 104 1.08 -3.94 -14.05
C VAL A 104 1.49 -2.46 -14.16
N ALA A 105 0.86 -1.60 -13.40
CA ALA A 105 1.10 -0.15 -13.44
C ALA A 105 1.17 0.44 -12.02
N SER A 106 2.18 1.23 -11.84
CA SER A 106 2.36 2.35 -10.93
C SER A 106 3.08 2.13 -9.61
N PHE A 107 4.28 2.55 -9.72
CA PHE A 107 5.22 2.97 -8.71
C PHE A 107 4.85 4.33 -8.07
N GLU A 108 3.98 5.12 -8.67
CA GLU A 108 3.52 6.39 -8.10
C GLU A 108 2.93 6.24 -6.69
N ASP A 109 2.38 5.07 -6.38
CA ASP A 109 1.87 4.76 -5.04
C ASP A 109 2.98 4.50 -4.00
N LEU A 110 4.19 4.12 -4.42
CA LEU A 110 5.33 3.91 -3.51
C LEU A 110 6.00 5.24 -3.10
N GLN A 111 5.90 6.29 -3.90
CA GLN A 111 6.46 7.61 -3.56
C GLN A 111 5.83 8.20 -2.30
N GLY A 112 4.56 7.90 -2.00
CA GLY A 112 3.90 8.34 -0.78
C GLY A 112 4.40 7.69 0.51
N TYR A 113 5.14 6.57 0.43
CA TYR A 113 5.63 5.84 1.59
C TYR A 113 7.10 6.08 1.92
N ALA A 114 7.89 6.50 0.93
CA ALA A 114 9.32 6.77 1.13
C ALA A 114 9.59 8.11 1.86
N LEU A 115 8.57 8.95 2.04
CA LEU A 115 8.74 10.32 2.52
C LEU A 115 8.46 10.52 4.02
N GLU A 116 8.06 9.49 4.78
CA GLU A 116 7.62 9.69 6.18
C GLU A 116 8.46 8.98 7.27
N ASP A 117 9.43 8.13 6.94
CA ASP A 117 10.36 7.63 7.96
C ASP A 117 11.61 8.53 8.00
N GLY A 118 11.53 9.49 8.95
CA GLY A 118 12.65 10.37 9.23
C GLY A 118 13.87 9.60 9.69
N ASP A 119 14.97 9.88 9.04
CA ASP A 119 16.24 10.32 9.59
C ASP A 119 17.18 10.60 8.40
N ASP A 120 17.54 11.88 8.23
CA ASP A 120 18.65 12.39 7.39
C ASP A 120 18.58 12.20 5.85
N TYR A 121 17.49 11.69 5.27
CA TYR A 121 17.33 11.70 3.82
C TYR A 121 16.67 13.01 3.35
N THR A 122 17.33 13.71 2.41
CA THR A 122 16.70 14.87 1.77
C THR A 122 15.55 14.37 0.88
N GLU A 123 14.54 15.22 0.63
CA GLU A 123 13.43 14.94 -0.31
C GLU A 123 13.95 14.49 -1.70
N SER A 124 15.13 14.98 -2.09
CA SER A 124 15.86 14.60 -3.29
C SER A 124 16.35 13.14 -3.26
N ASP A 125 16.89 12.67 -2.11
CA ASP A 125 17.45 11.32 -1.99
C ASP A 125 16.34 10.26 -1.99
N ALA A 126 15.23 10.55 -1.32
CA ALA A 126 14.04 9.69 -1.34
C ALA A 126 13.46 9.55 -2.75
N ALA A 127 13.39 10.65 -3.53
CA ALA A 127 12.93 10.63 -4.91
C ALA A 127 13.87 9.82 -5.83
N GLN A 128 15.19 9.95 -5.64
CA GLN A 128 16.17 9.17 -6.41
C GLN A 128 16.09 7.67 -6.10
N LEU A 129 15.99 7.31 -4.81
CA LEU A 129 15.79 5.91 -4.40
C LEU A 129 14.50 5.34 -4.99
N ALA A 130 13.44 6.12 -4.94
CA ALA A 130 12.16 5.77 -5.51
C ALA A 130 12.25 5.50 -7.01
N GLU A 131 12.95 6.33 -7.79
CA GLU A 131 13.16 6.12 -9.22
C GLU A 131 14.03 4.89 -9.51
N ALA A 132 15.08 4.65 -8.71
CA ALA A 132 15.93 3.45 -8.85
C ALA A 132 15.12 2.16 -8.64
N ILE A 133 14.26 2.12 -7.62
CA ILE A 133 13.36 0.97 -7.37
C ILE A 133 12.36 0.83 -8.52
N SER A 134 11.82 1.93 -9.06
CA SER A 134 10.92 1.93 -10.21
C SER A 134 11.55 1.33 -11.44
N ALA A 135 12.76 1.79 -11.76
CA ALA A 135 13.51 1.32 -12.91
C ALA A 135 13.77 -0.18 -12.79
N TRP A 136 14.15 -0.65 -11.59
CA TRP A 136 14.34 -2.05 -11.33
C TRP A 136 13.03 -2.87 -11.43
N LEU A 137 11.91 -2.39 -10.90
CA LEU A 137 10.61 -3.07 -11.01
C LEU A 137 10.16 -3.26 -12.46
N ARG A 138 10.48 -2.31 -13.34
CA ARG A 138 10.20 -2.44 -14.79
C ARG A 138 10.99 -3.57 -15.44
N THR A 139 12.13 -4.01 -14.87
CA THR A 139 12.92 -5.14 -15.38
C THR A 139 12.35 -6.50 -14.98
N LEU A 140 11.48 -6.56 -13.97
CA LEU A 140 10.86 -7.80 -13.54
C LEU A 140 9.74 -8.23 -14.47
N ASP A 141 9.56 -9.56 -14.63
CA ASP A 141 8.36 -10.11 -15.22
C ASP A 141 7.12 -9.88 -14.34
N GLU A 142 5.94 -10.00 -14.94
CA GLU A 142 4.64 -9.72 -14.28
C GLU A 142 4.46 -10.54 -13.00
N ARG A 143 4.84 -11.83 -13.01
CA ARG A 143 4.71 -12.69 -11.83
C ARG A 143 5.59 -12.21 -10.68
N LYS A 144 6.85 -11.87 -10.94
CA LYS A 144 7.77 -11.41 -9.89
C LYS A 144 7.39 -10.02 -9.37
N ARG A 145 6.87 -9.13 -10.22
CA ARG A 145 6.28 -7.86 -9.77
C ARG A 145 5.11 -8.10 -8.82
N TYR A 146 4.20 -9.01 -9.19
CA TYR A 146 3.10 -9.38 -8.30
C TYR A 146 3.60 -9.92 -6.96
N VAL A 147 4.57 -10.87 -6.99
CA VAL A 147 5.16 -11.44 -5.76
C VAL A 147 5.80 -10.34 -4.90
N PHE A 148 6.49 -9.38 -5.51
CA PHE A 148 7.06 -8.24 -4.79
C PHE A 148 5.99 -7.44 -4.05
N PHE A 149 4.97 -6.97 -4.75
CA PHE A 149 3.90 -6.18 -4.13
C PHE A 149 3.12 -6.98 -3.10
N ALA A 150 2.69 -8.19 -3.42
CA ALA A 150 1.94 -9.03 -2.51
C ALA A 150 2.71 -9.33 -1.22
N ARG A 151 4.04 -9.55 -1.32
CA ARG A 151 4.86 -9.90 -0.16
C ARG A 151 5.29 -8.69 0.67
N TYR A 152 5.79 -7.63 0.01
CA TYR A 152 6.45 -6.53 0.71
C TYR A 152 5.52 -5.35 0.97
N TYR A 153 4.50 -5.21 0.16
CA TYR A 153 3.56 -4.11 0.26
C TYR A 153 2.25 -4.53 0.94
N ASP A 154 1.68 -5.69 0.55
CA ASP A 154 0.44 -6.21 1.13
C ASP A 154 0.69 -7.17 2.30
N ALA A 155 1.95 -7.49 2.63
CA ALA A 155 2.37 -8.42 3.68
C ALA A 155 1.70 -9.81 3.58
N GLN A 156 1.31 -10.25 2.38
CA GLN A 156 0.62 -11.53 2.17
C GLN A 156 1.52 -12.72 2.53
N PRO A 157 0.95 -13.78 3.14
CA PRO A 157 1.66 -15.04 3.35
C PRO A 157 2.03 -15.69 2.00
N LEU A 158 3.16 -16.39 1.96
CA LEU A 158 3.63 -17.06 0.72
C LEU A 158 2.63 -18.10 0.20
N ASP A 159 1.86 -18.71 1.08
CA ASP A 159 0.84 -19.71 0.71
C ASP A 159 -0.32 -19.07 -0.06
N GLU A 160 -0.76 -17.89 0.36
CA GLU A 160 -1.80 -17.13 -0.34
C GLU A 160 -1.32 -16.65 -1.71
N ILE A 161 -0.10 -16.12 -1.79
CA ILE A 161 0.52 -15.73 -3.07
C ILE A 161 0.59 -16.93 -4.01
N ALA A 162 1.03 -18.08 -3.52
CA ALA A 162 1.12 -19.32 -4.29
C ALA A 162 -0.26 -19.77 -4.81
N GLN A 163 -1.29 -19.67 -3.96
CA GLN A 163 -2.67 -20.01 -4.30
C GLN A 163 -3.22 -19.09 -5.41
N VAL A 164 -2.99 -17.79 -5.30
CA VAL A 164 -3.43 -16.80 -6.31
C VAL A 164 -2.77 -17.07 -7.66
N LEU A 165 -1.45 -17.27 -7.65
CA LEU A 165 -0.68 -17.53 -8.86
C LEU A 165 -0.90 -18.95 -9.44
N GLY A 166 -1.49 -19.86 -8.68
CA GLY A 166 -1.66 -21.26 -9.07
C GLY A 166 -0.35 -22.01 -9.23
N VAL A 167 0.66 -21.65 -8.41
CA VAL A 167 2.01 -22.26 -8.41
C VAL A 167 2.31 -22.89 -7.05
N ALA A 168 3.38 -23.69 -6.96
CA ALA A 168 3.83 -24.24 -5.69
C ALA A 168 4.42 -23.13 -4.80
N ARG A 169 4.27 -23.23 -3.47
CA ARG A 169 4.90 -22.32 -2.49
C ARG A 169 6.41 -22.20 -2.69
N SER A 170 7.07 -23.31 -3.05
CA SER A 170 8.52 -23.32 -3.35
C SER A 170 8.90 -22.39 -4.50
N THR A 171 8.03 -22.27 -5.51
CA THR A 171 8.20 -21.33 -6.63
C THR A 171 8.15 -19.89 -6.15
N VAL A 172 7.15 -19.55 -5.32
CA VAL A 172 7.04 -18.20 -4.72
C VAL A 172 8.26 -17.90 -3.85
N ASN A 173 8.72 -18.87 -3.08
CA ASN A 173 9.92 -18.71 -2.25
C ASN A 173 11.18 -18.43 -3.09
N ALA A 174 11.33 -19.11 -4.24
CA ALA A 174 12.41 -18.85 -5.19
C ALA A 174 12.29 -17.46 -5.83
N ASP A 175 11.07 -17.03 -6.18
CA ASP A 175 10.82 -15.68 -6.69
C ASP A 175 11.18 -14.60 -5.65
N VAL A 176 10.82 -14.78 -4.38
CA VAL A 176 11.19 -13.88 -3.28
C VAL A 176 12.70 -13.80 -3.09
N ALA A 177 13.40 -14.94 -3.14
CA ALA A 177 14.87 -14.96 -3.04
C ALA A 177 15.52 -14.22 -4.22
N TYR A 178 15.04 -14.45 -5.45
CA TYR A 178 15.47 -13.72 -6.63
C TYR A 178 15.25 -12.22 -6.51
N ILE A 179 14.05 -11.79 -6.11
CA ILE A 179 13.64 -10.41 -5.93
C ILE A 179 14.59 -9.69 -4.97
N ARG A 180 14.90 -10.30 -3.81
CA ARG A 180 15.84 -9.74 -2.83
C ARG A 180 17.23 -9.52 -3.41
N THR A 181 17.79 -10.56 -4.03
CA THR A 181 19.14 -10.50 -4.59
C THR A 181 19.23 -9.51 -5.75
N SER A 182 18.21 -9.50 -6.61
CA SER A 182 18.14 -8.61 -7.76
C SER A 182 17.97 -7.14 -7.35
N LEU A 183 17.10 -6.86 -6.36
CA LEU A 183 16.92 -5.49 -5.83
C LEU A 183 18.20 -4.99 -5.19
N LYS A 184 18.82 -5.80 -4.31
CA LYS A 184 20.10 -5.45 -3.69
C LYS A 184 21.14 -5.09 -4.75
N SER A 185 21.33 -5.94 -5.76
CA SER A 185 22.29 -5.68 -6.83
C SER A 185 21.95 -4.43 -7.67
N ALA A 186 20.67 -4.12 -7.85
CA ALA A 186 20.26 -2.91 -8.56
C ALA A 186 20.58 -1.66 -7.74
N LEU A 187 20.27 -1.66 -6.44
CA LEU A 187 20.54 -0.53 -5.55
C LEU A 187 22.05 -0.30 -5.35
N GLU A 188 22.84 -1.36 -5.22
CA GLU A 188 24.31 -1.25 -5.12
C GLU A 188 24.92 -0.63 -6.38
N LYS A 189 24.37 -0.87 -7.58
CA LYS A 189 24.82 -0.24 -8.84
C LYS A 189 24.54 1.26 -8.87
N GLU A 190 23.47 1.69 -8.23
CA GLU A 190 23.10 3.11 -8.09
C GLU A 190 23.83 3.79 -6.90
N GLY A 191 24.72 3.06 -6.20
CA GLY A 191 25.54 3.59 -5.13
C GLY A 191 24.94 3.51 -3.73
N TYR A 192 23.80 2.81 -3.57
CA TYR A 192 23.20 2.60 -2.25
C TYR A 192 23.89 1.45 -1.51
N THR A 193 24.12 1.64 -0.22
CA THR A 193 24.61 0.56 0.68
C THR A 193 23.40 -0.17 1.27
N VAL A 194 23.21 -1.47 0.93
CA VAL A 194 22.04 -2.27 1.32
C VAL A 194 22.44 -3.57 2.02
#